data_0d42184062c21f35226b057e78ee3009
#
_entry.id   0d42184062c21f35226b057e78ee3009
#
_cell.length_a   1.000
_cell.length_b   1.000
_cell.length_c   1.000
_cell.angle_alpha   90.00
_cell.angle_beta   90.00
_cell.angle_gamma   90.00
#
_symmetry.space_group_name_H-M   'P 1'
#
loop_
_entity.id
_entity.type
_entity.pdbx_description
1 polymer ?
#
loop_
_entity_poly.entity_id
_entity_poly.type
_entity_poly.pdbx_seq_one_letter_code
_entity_poly.pdbx_strand_id
1 'polypeptide(L)'
;MIHRTAVLITVLSAAAAADHAEVTLENGYSQMYNLQFEEAHGTFKQWERLHASDPMGPVSDAAAFLFQELDRLHVLQSEFFVHDQHWITDQKLEPDLGLKRRFEDALEASRELSELKPDDQNSQFASVLRMGLHSDYLALIARRYAASFSTSAF
;
A
#
# COMPACT_ATOMS: atom_id res chain seq x y z
N MET A 1 32.20 62.73 -25.37
CA MET A 1 31.61 61.50 -25.97
C MET A 1 31.69 60.40 -24.93
N ILE A 2 30.59 60.08 -24.28
CA ILE A 2 30.54 59.10 -23.18
C ILE A 2 29.82 57.87 -23.74
N HIS A 3 30.57 56.77 -23.90
CA HIS A 3 30.00 55.46 -24.35
C HIS A 3 29.43 54.75 -23.13
N ARG A 4 28.12 54.56 -23.11
CA ARG A 4 27.40 53.75 -22.13
C ARG A 4 27.37 52.33 -22.66
N THR A 5 28.18 51.47 -22.10
CA THR A 5 28.13 50.01 -22.35
C THR A 5 26.98 49.42 -21.52
N ALA A 6 25.93 48.94 -22.19
CA ALA A 6 24.85 48.19 -21.56
C ALA A 6 25.29 46.74 -21.37
N VAL A 7 25.38 46.28 -20.14
CA VAL A 7 25.60 44.88 -19.79
C VAL A 7 24.25 44.19 -19.74
N LEU A 8 23.99 43.29 -20.68
CA LEU A 8 22.82 42.45 -20.74
C LEU A 8 23.05 41.24 -19.83
N ILE A 9 22.41 41.21 -18.66
CA ILE A 9 22.44 40.05 -17.76
C ILE A 9 21.35 39.09 -18.23
N THR A 10 21.74 38.01 -18.89
CA THR A 10 20.85 36.88 -19.21
C THR A 10 20.70 36.01 -17.96
N VAL A 11 19.54 36.09 -17.30
CA VAL A 11 19.17 35.19 -16.22
C VAL A 11 18.74 33.85 -16.84
N LEU A 12 19.64 32.88 -16.79
CA LEU A 12 19.33 31.49 -17.18
C LEU A 12 18.49 30.85 -16.07
N SER A 13 17.18 30.84 -16.25
CA SER A 13 16.28 30.09 -15.40
C SER A 13 16.48 28.59 -15.67
N ALA A 14 17.28 27.91 -14.83
CA ALA A 14 17.29 26.47 -14.76
C ALA A 14 15.93 26.05 -14.18
N ALA A 15 15.00 25.66 -15.06
CA ALA A 15 13.84 24.91 -14.66
C ALA A 15 14.35 23.56 -14.13
N ALA A 16 14.33 23.38 -12.81
CA ALA A 16 14.48 22.07 -12.22
C ALA A 16 13.36 21.19 -12.79
N ALA A 17 13.70 20.27 -13.70
CA ALA A 17 12.84 19.17 -14.05
C ALA A 17 12.68 18.36 -12.75
N ALA A 18 11.57 18.60 -12.03
CA ALA A 18 11.14 17.67 -11.01
C ALA A 18 10.95 16.34 -11.76
N ASP A 19 11.74 15.36 -11.37
CA ASP A 19 11.61 13.98 -11.81
C ASP A 19 10.23 13.53 -11.30
N HIS A 20 9.21 13.74 -12.14
CA HIS A 20 7.87 13.23 -11.88
C HIS A 20 7.99 11.73 -12.10
N ALA A 21 8.29 11.00 -11.02
CA ALA A 21 8.17 9.55 -11.03
C ALA A 21 6.82 9.22 -11.68
N GLU A 22 6.88 8.46 -12.78
CA GLU A 22 5.70 8.10 -13.54
C GLU A 22 4.70 7.42 -12.59
N VAL A 23 3.46 7.90 -12.54
CA VAL A 23 2.43 7.35 -11.68
C VAL A 23 1.96 6.03 -12.27
N THR A 24 2.56 4.95 -11.81
CA THR A 24 2.23 3.59 -12.22
C THR A 24 1.98 2.72 -10.99
N LEU A 25 1.17 1.67 -11.14
CA LEU A 25 1.01 0.67 -10.08
C LEU A 25 2.34 0.00 -9.74
N GLU A 26 3.20 -0.22 -10.72
CA GLU A 26 4.53 -0.80 -10.53
C GLU A 26 5.40 0.04 -9.58
N ASN A 27 5.40 1.37 -9.73
CA ASN A 27 6.11 2.26 -8.82
C ASN A 27 5.53 2.18 -7.40
N GLY A 28 4.21 2.15 -7.25
CA GLY A 28 3.56 1.98 -5.97
C GLY A 28 3.95 0.66 -5.29
N TYR A 29 3.96 -0.43 -6.03
CA TYR A 29 4.42 -1.73 -5.51
C TYR A 29 5.90 -1.72 -5.17
N SER A 30 6.76 -1.10 -6.00
CA SER A 30 8.18 -0.95 -5.69
C SER A 30 8.40 -0.19 -4.38
N GLN A 31 7.67 0.91 -4.16
CA GLN A 31 7.70 1.67 -2.92
C GLN A 31 7.24 0.82 -1.73
N MET A 32 6.12 0.09 -1.87
CA MET A 32 5.59 -0.80 -0.84
C MET A 32 6.61 -1.89 -0.44
N TYR A 33 7.25 -2.56 -1.40
CA TYR A 33 8.26 -3.58 -1.12
C TYR A 33 9.56 -3.02 -0.50
N ASN A 34 9.82 -1.73 -0.69
CA ASN A 34 10.89 -1.00 -0.02
C ASN A 34 10.45 -0.40 1.33
N LEU A 35 9.28 -0.77 1.85
CA LEU A 35 8.68 -0.28 3.10
C LEU A 35 8.43 1.23 3.12
N GLN A 36 8.31 1.84 1.94
CA GLN A 36 7.99 3.26 1.73
C GLN A 36 6.47 3.41 1.63
N PHE A 37 5.75 3.09 2.72
CA PHE A 37 4.29 2.95 2.68
C PHE A 37 3.55 4.25 2.37
N GLU A 38 4.02 5.39 2.90
CA GLU A 38 3.39 6.70 2.63
C GLU A 38 3.48 7.07 1.15
N GLU A 39 4.65 6.84 0.53
CA GLU A 39 4.86 7.06 -0.90
C GLU A 39 4.01 6.11 -1.73
N ALA A 40 3.93 4.82 -1.34
CA ALA A 40 3.11 3.83 -2.01
C ALA A 40 1.62 4.23 -2.00
N HIS A 41 1.08 4.60 -0.84
CA HIS A 41 -0.27 5.11 -0.71
C HIS A 41 -0.50 6.35 -1.58
N GLY A 42 0.45 7.29 -1.57
CA GLY A 42 0.40 8.48 -2.42
C GLY A 42 0.29 8.13 -3.92
N THR A 43 1.10 7.17 -4.37
CA THR A 43 1.13 6.70 -5.76
C THR A 43 -0.18 5.98 -6.13
N PHE A 44 -0.68 5.05 -5.29
CA PHE A 44 -1.93 4.34 -5.54
C PHE A 44 -3.13 5.30 -5.55
N LYS A 45 -3.19 6.25 -4.63
CA LYS A 45 -4.25 7.29 -4.62
C LYS A 45 -4.18 8.22 -5.83
N GLN A 46 -3.00 8.50 -6.35
CA GLN A 46 -2.87 9.26 -7.59
C GLN A 46 -3.31 8.43 -8.80
N TRP A 47 -2.97 7.13 -8.84
CA TRP A 47 -3.47 6.19 -9.84
C TRP A 47 -5.00 6.15 -9.85
N GLU A 48 -5.65 5.99 -8.70
CA GLU A 48 -7.12 6.00 -8.55
C GLU A 48 -7.74 7.27 -9.15
N ARG A 49 -7.14 8.44 -8.93
CA ARG A 49 -7.64 9.70 -9.51
C ARG A 49 -7.54 9.73 -11.02
N LEU A 50 -6.51 9.14 -11.59
CA LEU A 50 -6.29 9.10 -13.05
C LEU A 50 -7.10 7.99 -13.72
N HIS A 51 -7.44 6.94 -13.00
CA HIS A 51 -8.12 5.73 -13.47
C HIS A 51 -9.32 5.40 -12.58
N ALA A 52 -10.25 6.34 -12.42
CA ALA A 52 -11.32 6.27 -11.42
C ALA A 52 -12.28 5.06 -11.54
N SER A 53 -12.28 4.36 -12.67
CA SER A 53 -13.07 3.13 -12.88
C SER A 53 -12.26 1.85 -12.85
N ASP A 54 -10.97 1.93 -12.52
CA ASP A 54 -10.06 0.77 -12.45
C ASP A 54 -9.98 0.24 -11.03
N PRO A 55 -10.44 -1.01 -10.75
CA PRO A 55 -10.39 -1.60 -9.42
C PRO A 55 -8.98 -1.92 -8.94
N MET A 56 -7.97 -1.85 -9.82
CA MET A 56 -6.58 -2.13 -9.48
C MET A 56 -5.97 -1.08 -8.55
N GLY A 57 -6.39 0.19 -8.62
CA GLY A 57 -5.93 1.22 -7.71
C GLY A 57 -6.26 0.89 -6.25
N PRO A 58 -7.54 0.77 -5.89
CA PRO A 58 -7.93 0.47 -4.52
C PRO A 58 -7.38 -0.86 -3.98
N VAL A 59 -7.33 -1.93 -4.78
CA VAL A 59 -6.79 -3.21 -4.30
C VAL A 59 -5.27 -3.14 -4.07
N SER A 60 -4.56 -2.32 -4.85
CA SER A 60 -3.13 -2.06 -4.62
C SER A 60 -2.89 -1.26 -3.34
N ASP A 61 -3.74 -0.28 -3.06
CA ASP A 61 -3.69 0.48 -1.81
C ASP A 61 -4.02 -0.41 -0.60
N ALA A 62 -4.98 -1.35 -0.76
CA ALA A 62 -5.26 -2.36 0.26
C ALA A 62 -4.03 -3.25 0.54
N ALA A 63 -3.30 -3.66 -0.50
CA ALA A 63 -2.06 -4.41 -0.31
C ALA A 63 -1.05 -3.61 0.53
N ALA A 64 -0.87 -2.31 0.27
CA ALA A 64 0.03 -1.47 1.06
C ALA A 64 -0.40 -1.37 2.53
N PHE A 65 -1.69 -1.23 2.84
CA PHE A 65 -2.17 -1.25 4.23
C PHE A 65 -1.91 -2.59 4.93
N LEU A 66 -2.08 -3.72 4.24
CA LEU A 66 -1.76 -5.03 4.80
C LEU A 66 -0.27 -5.15 5.08
N PHE A 67 0.60 -4.80 4.12
CA PHE A 67 2.05 -4.88 4.29
C PHE A 67 2.56 -3.93 5.38
N GLN A 68 2.00 -2.74 5.49
CA GLN A 68 2.29 -1.78 6.57
C GLN A 68 1.95 -2.38 7.94
N GLU A 69 0.81 -3.07 8.07
CA GLU A 69 0.43 -3.73 9.31
C GLU A 69 1.32 -4.92 9.63
N LEU A 70 1.69 -5.73 8.62
CA LEU A 70 2.61 -6.85 8.81
C LEU A 70 4.01 -6.38 9.22
N ASP A 71 4.49 -5.26 8.67
CA ASP A 71 5.76 -4.65 9.08
C ASP A 71 5.68 -4.12 10.52
N ARG A 72 4.65 -3.37 10.85
CA ARG A 72 4.39 -2.87 12.21
C ARG A 72 4.35 -3.98 13.26
N LEU A 73 3.78 -5.13 12.89
CA LEU A 73 3.71 -6.33 13.73
C LEU A 73 4.97 -7.19 13.67
N HIS A 74 6.00 -6.77 12.93
CA HIS A 74 7.25 -7.49 12.70
C HIS A 74 7.07 -8.89 12.06
N VAL A 75 5.96 -9.12 11.37
CA VAL A 75 5.66 -10.39 10.68
C VAL A 75 6.52 -10.57 9.43
N LEU A 76 7.01 -9.48 8.82
CA LEU A 76 7.85 -9.51 7.63
C LEU A 76 9.33 -9.85 7.93
N GLN A 77 9.72 -9.93 9.19
CA GLN A 77 11.11 -10.21 9.57
C GLN A 77 11.43 -11.70 9.41
N SER A 78 12.66 -11.99 8.96
CA SER A 78 13.13 -13.37 8.71
C SER A 78 13.08 -14.27 9.94
N GLU A 79 13.30 -13.71 11.14
CA GLU A 79 13.23 -14.41 12.41
C GLU A 79 11.85 -15.02 12.67
N PHE A 80 10.81 -14.40 12.13
CA PHE A 80 9.45 -14.88 12.24
C PHE A 80 9.25 -16.24 11.53
N PHE A 81 10.01 -16.51 10.46
CA PHE A 81 9.91 -17.74 9.67
C PHE A 81 10.92 -18.81 10.07
N VAL A 82 11.98 -18.46 10.81
CA VAL A 82 13.09 -19.38 11.13
C VAL A 82 12.85 -20.18 12.41
N HIS A 83 12.02 -19.68 13.32
CA HIS A 83 11.77 -20.35 14.60
C HIS A 83 10.32 -20.84 14.65
N ASP A 84 10.10 -22.11 14.28
CA ASP A 84 8.79 -22.77 14.33
C ASP A 84 8.10 -22.64 15.71
N GLN A 85 8.85 -22.50 16.79
CA GLN A 85 8.31 -22.32 18.15
C GLN A 85 7.77 -20.91 18.40
N HIS A 86 8.25 -19.87 17.70
CA HIS A 86 7.72 -18.51 17.80
C HIS A 86 6.36 -18.33 17.10
N TRP A 87 6.01 -19.24 16.19
CA TRP A 87 4.67 -19.28 15.62
C TRP A 87 3.57 -19.57 16.65
N ILE A 88 3.94 -20.13 17.78
CA ILE A 88 3.01 -20.67 18.80
C ILE A 88 3.02 -19.83 20.08
N THR A 89 4.08 -19.05 20.36
CA THR A 89 4.27 -18.42 21.66
C THR A 89 4.31 -16.89 21.61
N ASP A 90 3.42 -16.28 22.34
CA ASP A 90 3.51 -15.08 23.17
C ASP A 90 3.58 -13.70 22.54
N GLN A 91 3.73 -13.49 21.26
CA GLN A 91 3.58 -12.15 20.72
C GLN A 91 2.10 -11.87 20.46
N LYS A 92 1.50 -11.15 21.40
CA LYS A 92 0.14 -10.64 21.29
C LYS A 92 0.10 -9.65 20.13
N LEU A 93 -0.35 -10.12 18.98
CA LEU A 93 -0.51 -9.24 17.81
C LEU A 93 -1.78 -8.42 18.04
N GLU A 94 -1.64 -7.16 18.41
CA GLU A 94 -2.75 -6.21 18.49
C GLU A 94 -2.85 -5.44 17.17
N PRO A 95 -3.89 -5.71 16.34
CA PRO A 95 -4.09 -5.01 15.10
C PRO A 95 -4.34 -3.52 15.31
N ASP A 96 -3.75 -2.68 14.46
CA ASP A 96 -4.14 -1.28 14.38
C ASP A 96 -5.53 -1.17 13.74
N LEU A 97 -6.51 -0.70 14.52
CA LEU A 97 -7.89 -0.59 14.05
C LEU A 97 -8.06 0.48 12.95
N GLY A 98 -7.18 1.46 12.91
CA GLY A 98 -7.17 2.47 11.84
C GLY A 98 -6.66 1.90 10.52
N LEU A 99 -5.55 1.14 10.56
CA LEU A 99 -5.02 0.43 9.38
C LEU A 99 -6.02 -0.63 8.89
N LYS A 100 -6.59 -1.42 9.81
CA LYS A 100 -7.63 -2.39 9.48
C LYS A 100 -8.80 -1.77 8.73
N ARG A 101 -9.34 -0.65 9.23
CA ARG A 101 -10.45 0.03 8.57
C ARG A 101 -10.08 0.49 7.17
N ARG A 102 -8.92 1.15 7.00
CA ARG A 102 -8.45 1.61 5.69
C ARG A 102 -8.25 0.45 4.71
N PHE A 103 -7.73 -0.67 5.20
CA PHE A 103 -7.60 -1.91 4.43
C PHE A 103 -8.98 -2.41 3.95
N GLU A 104 -9.96 -2.51 4.86
CA GLU A 104 -11.30 -2.98 4.53
C GLU A 104 -12.03 -2.02 3.58
N ASP A 105 -11.91 -0.71 3.78
CA ASP A 105 -12.48 0.32 2.91
C ASP A 105 -11.89 0.24 1.49
N ALA A 106 -10.59 0.01 1.36
CA ALA A 106 -9.91 -0.13 0.07
C ALA A 106 -10.32 -1.43 -0.65
N LEU A 107 -10.47 -2.55 0.08
CA LEU A 107 -11.01 -3.80 -0.50
C LEU A 107 -12.44 -3.61 -1.00
N GLU A 108 -13.28 -2.91 -0.23
CA GLU A 108 -14.66 -2.64 -0.60
C GLU A 108 -14.74 -1.75 -1.84
N ALA A 109 -13.97 -0.67 -1.91
CA ALA A 109 -13.89 0.19 -3.10
C ALA A 109 -13.49 -0.59 -4.35
N SER A 110 -12.51 -1.50 -4.24
CA SER A 110 -12.12 -2.38 -5.34
C SER A 110 -13.25 -3.34 -5.75
N ARG A 111 -14.01 -3.87 -4.77
CA ARG A 111 -15.16 -4.74 -5.03
C ARG A 111 -16.22 -4.02 -5.85
N GLU A 112 -16.63 -2.82 -5.40
CA GLU A 112 -17.64 -2.02 -6.07
C GLU A 112 -17.26 -1.71 -7.52
N LEU A 113 -16.00 -1.31 -7.77
CA LEU A 113 -15.52 -1.05 -9.13
C LEU A 113 -15.49 -2.31 -10.00
N SER A 114 -15.08 -3.46 -9.43
CA SER A 114 -15.06 -4.75 -10.15
C SER A 114 -16.47 -5.20 -10.57
N GLU A 115 -17.47 -4.94 -9.74
CA GLU A 115 -18.86 -5.31 -10.03
C GLU A 115 -19.50 -4.47 -11.16
N LEU A 116 -18.96 -3.28 -11.46
CA LEU A 116 -19.41 -2.47 -12.59
C LEU A 116 -19.02 -3.08 -13.94
N LYS A 117 -17.93 -3.84 -14.00
CA LYS A 117 -17.40 -4.46 -15.22
C LYS A 117 -16.86 -5.87 -14.92
N PRO A 118 -17.71 -6.83 -14.59
CA PRO A 118 -17.26 -8.14 -14.08
C PRO A 118 -16.47 -8.97 -15.10
N ASP A 119 -16.66 -8.73 -16.39
CA ASP A 119 -15.95 -9.44 -17.46
C ASP A 119 -14.62 -8.77 -17.84
N ASP A 120 -14.31 -7.61 -17.27
CA ASP A 120 -13.04 -6.93 -17.52
C ASP A 120 -11.88 -7.67 -16.84
N GLN A 121 -10.72 -7.72 -17.51
CA GLN A 121 -9.55 -8.44 -17.02
C GLN A 121 -9.04 -7.87 -15.69
N ASN A 122 -8.99 -6.54 -15.55
CA ASN A 122 -8.56 -5.90 -14.31
C ASN A 122 -9.54 -6.19 -13.16
N SER A 123 -10.85 -6.22 -13.45
CA SER A 123 -11.89 -6.57 -12.47
C SER A 123 -11.75 -8.00 -11.95
N GLN A 124 -11.47 -8.95 -12.85
CA GLN A 124 -11.24 -10.34 -12.47
C GLN A 124 -9.95 -10.48 -11.65
N PHE A 125 -8.87 -9.84 -12.07
CA PHE A 125 -7.60 -9.89 -11.38
C PHE A 125 -7.67 -9.20 -9.99
N ALA A 126 -8.28 -8.03 -9.92
CA ALA A 126 -8.52 -7.33 -8.64
C ALA A 126 -9.35 -8.19 -7.67
N SER A 127 -10.34 -8.95 -8.18
CA SER A 127 -11.13 -9.87 -7.37
C SER A 127 -10.30 -11.00 -6.77
N VAL A 128 -9.36 -11.57 -7.54
CA VAL A 128 -8.43 -12.59 -7.03
C VAL A 128 -7.50 -11.99 -5.98
N LEU A 129 -6.90 -10.82 -6.26
CA LEU A 129 -6.03 -10.14 -5.29
C LEU A 129 -6.77 -9.82 -4.00
N ARG A 130 -7.98 -9.28 -4.08
CA ARG A 130 -8.81 -8.95 -2.91
C ARG A 130 -9.06 -10.16 -2.03
N MET A 131 -9.41 -11.32 -2.63
CA MET A 131 -9.61 -12.57 -1.88
C MET A 131 -8.31 -13.04 -1.21
N GLY A 132 -7.18 -12.95 -1.91
CA GLY A 132 -5.86 -13.28 -1.37
C GLY A 132 -5.51 -12.40 -0.17
N LEU A 133 -5.54 -11.08 -0.33
CA LEU A 133 -5.23 -10.12 0.73
C LEU A 133 -6.13 -10.29 1.97
N HIS A 134 -7.42 -10.51 1.76
CA HIS A 134 -8.35 -10.76 2.87
C HIS A 134 -8.02 -12.07 3.59
N SER A 135 -7.69 -13.14 2.85
CA SER A 135 -7.27 -14.43 3.43
C SER A 135 -5.98 -14.31 4.22
N ASP A 136 -5.01 -13.55 3.71
CA ASP A 136 -3.73 -13.29 4.40
C ASP A 136 -3.94 -12.50 5.69
N TYR A 137 -4.79 -11.47 5.67
CA TYR A 137 -5.15 -10.73 6.87
C TYR A 137 -5.76 -11.65 7.95
N LEU A 138 -6.71 -12.51 7.57
CA LEU A 138 -7.35 -13.44 8.48
C LEU A 138 -6.38 -14.48 9.04
N ALA A 139 -5.49 -15.01 8.20
CA ALA A 139 -4.54 -16.04 8.59
C ALA A 139 -3.41 -15.49 9.48
N LEU A 140 -2.84 -14.35 9.10
CA LEU A 140 -1.61 -13.81 9.72
C LEU A 140 -1.90 -12.88 10.90
N ILE A 141 -3.04 -12.21 10.94
CA ILE A 141 -3.35 -11.19 11.93
C ILE A 141 -4.57 -11.59 12.79
N ALA A 142 -5.75 -11.72 12.18
CA ALA A 142 -7.00 -11.89 12.92
C ALA A 142 -7.04 -13.18 13.73
N ARG A 143 -6.57 -14.30 13.17
CA ARG A 143 -6.54 -15.60 13.85
C ARG A 143 -5.66 -15.57 15.10
N ARG A 144 -4.50 -14.92 15.03
CA ARG A 144 -3.57 -14.81 16.15
C ARG A 144 -4.11 -13.89 17.25
N TYR A 145 -4.71 -12.78 16.84
CA TYR A 145 -5.37 -11.88 17.78
C TYR A 145 -6.49 -12.60 18.55
N ALA A 146 -7.36 -13.36 17.87
CA ALA A 146 -8.41 -14.15 18.50
C ALA A 146 -7.85 -15.22 19.46
N ALA A 147 -6.76 -15.90 19.09
CA ALA A 147 -6.12 -16.90 19.94
C ALA A 147 -5.56 -16.31 21.23
N SER A 148 -5.11 -15.05 21.24
CA SER A 148 -4.59 -14.38 22.44
C SER A 148 -5.63 -14.18 23.54
N PHE A 149 -6.91 -14.08 23.19
CA PHE A 149 -8.00 -13.97 24.19
C PHE A 149 -8.38 -15.31 24.80
N SER A 150 -8.28 -16.42 24.06
CA SER A 150 -8.61 -17.73 24.56
C SER A 150 -7.61 -18.28 25.59
N THR A 151 -6.36 -17.81 25.53
CA THR A 151 -5.28 -18.24 26.45
C THR A 151 -5.27 -17.45 27.77
N SER A 152 -5.95 -16.29 27.82
CA SER A 152 -6.01 -15.44 29.03
C SER A 152 -7.18 -15.78 29.96
N ALA A 153 -7.97 -16.81 29.66
CA ALA A 153 -9.19 -17.19 30.40
C ALA A 153 -8.97 -18.38 31.36
N PHE A 154 -7.70 -18.71 31.70
CA PHE A 154 -7.37 -19.74 32.70
C PHE A 154 -6.47 -19.22 33.79
#